data_f9a84d26e47e7c30fc3d644eb5c42213
#
_entry.id   f9a84d26e47e7c30fc3d644eb5c42213
#
_cell.length_a   1.000
_cell.length_b   1.000
_cell.length_c   1.000
_cell.angle_alpha   90.00
_cell.angle_beta   90.00
_cell.angle_gamma   90.00
#
_symmetry.space_group_name_H-M   'P 1'
#
loop_
_entity.id
_entity.type
_entity.pdbx_description
1 polymer ?
#
loop_
_entity_poly.entity_id
_entity_poly.type
_entity_poly.pdbx_seq_one_letter_code
_entity_poly.pdbx_strand_id
1 'polypeptide(L)'
;MRAIHIVLASACILVVTGPALASCPVADAKLEKAIATKPEFRDRANAQVVRDLRTLRDAAVVLDAYEHEGECKRVVAVLNALTSNPERALQAGDTDEDKAEEIENARKPKPATR
;
A
#
# COMPACT_ATOMS: atom_id res chain seq x y z
N MET A 1 -44.97 -2.21 58.71
CA MET A 1 -44.34 -1.45 57.67
C MET A 1 -43.06 -2.17 57.30
N ARG A 2 -43.04 -2.79 56.10
CA ARG A 2 -41.86 -3.56 55.61
C ARG A 2 -41.18 -2.72 54.51
N ALA A 3 -39.99 -2.26 54.78
CA ALA A 3 -39.15 -1.55 53.82
C ALA A 3 -38.52 -2.52 52.82
N ILE A 4 -38.88 -2.39 51.58
CA ILE A 4 -38.30 -3.17 50.48
C ILE A 4 -37.07 -2.39 49.98
N HIS A 5 -35.87 -2.98 50.22
CA HIS A 5 -34.63 -2.44 49.67
C HIS A 5 -34.45 -3.03 48.26
N ILE A 6 -34.62 -2.17 47.22
CA ILE A 6 -34.30 -2.50 45.86
C ILE A 6 -32.82 -2.24 45.68
N VAL A 7 -32.02 -3.32 45.52
CA VAL A 7 -30.61 -3.26 45.16
C VAL A 7 -30.56 -3.18 43.63
N LEU A 8 -30.23 -2.02 43.05
CA LEU A 8 -29.91 -1.85 41.68
C LEU A 8 -28.49 -2.40 41.41
N ALA A 9 -28.40 -3.57 40.82
CA ALA A 9 -27.15 -4.08 40.29
C ALA A 9 -26.78 -3.34 38.99
N SER A 10 -25.81 -2.41 39.11
CA SER A 10 -25.24 -1.72 37.94
C SER A 10 -24.28 -2.66 37.23
N ALA A 11 -24.69 -3.21 36.08
CA ALA A 11 -23.83 -4.00 35.21
C ALA A 11 -22.89 -3.04 34.44
N CYS A 12 -21.63 -2.95 34.88
CA CYS A 12 -20.58 -2.29 34.09
C CYS A 12 -20.24 -3.12 32.87
N ILE A 13 -20.72 -2.71 31.69
CA ILE A 13 -20.28 -3.24 30.41
C ILE A 13 -18.88 -2.68 30.14
N LEU A 14 -17.86 -3.49 30.36
CA LEU A 14 -16.50 -3.20 29.92
C LEU A 14 -16.45 -3.34 28.40
N VAL A 15 -16.56 -2.22 27.70
CA VAL A 15 -16.24 -2.17 26.27
C VAL A 15 -14.74 -2.30 26.15
N VAL A 16 -14.27 -3.51 25.82
CA VAL A 16 -12.88 -3.76 25.44
C VAL A 16 -12.67 -3.14 24.08
N THR A 17 -12.28 -1.86 24.04
CA THR A 17 -11.70 -1.25 22.83
C THR A 17 -10.32 -1.86 22.64
N GLY A 18 -10.24 -2.94 21.86
CA GLY A 18 -8.97 -3.46 21.40
C GLY A 18 -8.24 -2.34 20.64
N PRO A 19 -6.89 -2.29 20.70
CA PRO A 19 -6.14 -1.36 19.85
C PRO A 19 -6.55 -1.62 18.41
N ALA A 20 -7.08 -0.59 17.76
CA ALA A 20 -7.26 -0.62 16.32
C ALA A 20 -5.86 -0.87 15.74
N LEU A 21 -5.63 -2.08 15.21
CA LEU A 21 -4.42 -2.39 14.49
C LEU A 21 -4.32 -1.35 13.39
N ALA A 22 -3.28 -0.52 13.45
CA ALA A 22 -3.08 0.54 12.48
C ALA A 22 -2.86 -0.15 11.14
N SER A 23 -3.93 -0.22 10.33
CA SER A 23 -3.87 -0.78 8.99
C SER A 23 -2.83 -0.03 8.16
N CYS A 24 -2.26 -0.71 7.18
CA CYS A 24 -1.29 -0.11 6.29
C CYS A 24 -1.92 1.07 5.52
N PRO A 25 -1.29 2.27 5.47
CA PRO A 25 -1.90 3.46 4.91
C PRO A 25 -1.83 3.51 3.37
N VAL A 26 -2.27 2.45 2.69
CA VAL A 26 -2.23 2.36 1.21
C VAL A 26 -3.04 3.48 0.57
N ALA A 27 -4.21 3.81 1.13
CA ALA A 27 -5.07 4.87 0.62
C ALA A 27 -4.43 6.26 0.74
N ASP A 28 -3.56 6.47 1.74
CA ASP A 28 -2.89 7.74 1.98
C ASP A 28 -1.72 7.99 1.02
N ALA A 29 -1.29 6.98 0.26
CA ALA A 29 -0.19 7.10 -0.70
C ALA A 29 -0.47 8.12 -1.83
N LYS A 30 -1.74 8.53 -2.03
CA LYS A 30 -2.16 9.58 -2.97
C LYS A 30 -1.61 9.43 -4.38
N LEU A 31 -1.37 8.19 -4.81
CA LEU A 31 -0.75 7.87 -6.09
C LEU A 31 -1.49 8.49 -7.27
N GLU A 32 -2.82 8.29 -7.34
CA GLU A 32 -3.61 8.79 -8.48
C GLU A 32 -3.63 10.32 -8.54
N LYS A 33 -3.58 10.99 -7.38
CA LYS A 33 -3.42 12.45 -7.33
C LYS A 33 -2.06 12.88 -7.88
N ALA A 34 -0.98 12.19 -7.52
CA ALA A 34 0.34 12.48 -8.04
C ALA A 34 0.41 12.27 -9.56
N ILE A 35 -0.17 11.18 -10.08
CA ILE A 35 -0.24 10.91 -11.52
C ILE A 35 -1.03 12.02 -12.24
N ALA A 36 -2.12 12.49 -11.68
CA ALA A 36 -2.95 13.52 -12.29
C ALA A 36 -2.32 14.92 -12.27
N THR A 37 -1.47 15.21 -11.29
CA THR A 37 -0.97 16.58 -11.05
C THR A 37 0.48 16.79 -11.49
N LYS A 38 1.31 15.74 -11.48
CA LYS A 38 2.73 15.88 -11.84
C LYS A 38 2.93 15.67 -13.34
N PRO A 39 3.53 16.64 -14.06
CA PRO A 39 3.70 16.58 -15.51
C PRO A 39 4.55 15.36 -15.94
N GLU A 40 5.54 14.96 -15.12
CA GLU A 40 6.41 13.83 -15.40
C GLU A 40 5.63 12.52 -15.55
N PHE A 41 4.58 12.31 -14.74
CA PHE A 41 3.74 11.11 -14.82
C PHE A 41 2.68 11.19 -15.93
N ARG A 42 2.46 12.38 -16.49
CA ARG A 42 1.52 12.58 -17.61
C ARG A 42 2.17 12.41 -18.98
N ASP A 43 3.49 12.40 -19.02
CA ASP A 43 4.23 12.14 -20.24
C ASP A 43 4.04 10.68 -20.68
N ARG A 44 3.73 10.50 -21.97
CA ARG A 44 3.57 9.18 -22.58
C ARG A 44 4.86 8.36 -22.52
N ALA A 45 6.02 9.00 -22.59
CA ALA A 45 7.31 8.34 -22.46
C ALA A 45 7.47 7.62 -21.10
N ASN A 46 6.76 8.09 -20.07
CA ASN A 46 6.84 7.55 -18.70
C ASN A 46 5.65 6.63 -18.35
N ALA A 47 4.89 6.19 -19.33
CA ALA A 47 3.70 5.37 -19.10
C ALA A 47 4.02 4.04 -18.41
N GLN A 48 5.20 3.48 -18.61
CA GLN A 48 5.64 2.26 -17.91
C GLN A 48 5.81 2.52 -16.42
N VAL A 49 6.49 3.61 -16.05
CA VAL A 49 6.68 3.98 -14.64
C VAL A 49 5.33 4.13 -13.91
N VAL A 50 4.34 4.73 -14.57
CA VAL A 50 2.98 4.84 -14.00
C VAL A 50 2.34 3.47 -13.77
N ARG A 51 2.50 2.53 -14.72
CA ARG A 51 2.01 1.15 -14.55
C ARG A 51 2.71 0.45 -13.38
N ASP A 52 4.00 0.63 -13.25
CA ASP A 52 4.80 0.01 -12.18
C ASP A 52 4.42 0.55 -10.80
N LEU A 53 4.20 1.85 -10.69
CA LEU A 53 3.71 2.46 -9.44
C LEU A 53 2.33 1.93 -9.04
N ARG A 54 1.43 1.73 -10.01
CA ARG A 54 0.12 1.10 -9.75
C ARG A 54 0.26 -0.35 -9.31
N THR A 55 1.15 -1.11 -9.95
CA THR A 55 1.45 -2.49 -9.56
C THR A 55 2.01 -2.55 -8.14
N LEU A 56 2.88 -1.61 -7.77
CA LEU A 56 3.44 -1.51 -6.42
C LEU A 56 2.35 -1.19 -5.38
N ARG A 57 1.43 -0.27 -5.69
CA ARG A 57 0.26 0.00 -4.84
C ARG A 57 -0.60 -1.24 -4.66
N ASP A 58 -0.88 -1.95 -5.74
CA ASP A 58 -1.72 -3.14 -5.70
C ASP A 58 -1.07 -4.26 -4.88
N ALA A 59 0.27 -4.39 -4.95
CA ALA A 59 1.03 -5.28 -4.08
C ALA A 59 0.88 -4.90 -2.59
N ALA A 60 0.90 -3.60 -2.26
CA ALA A 60 0.66 -3.15 -0.90
C ALA A 60 -0.76 -3.50 -0.41
N VAL A 61 -1.78 -3.36 -1.27
CA VAL A 61 -3.16 -3.77 -0.96
C VAL A 61 -3.24 -5.27 -0.64
N VAL A 62 -2.57 -6.11 -1.43
CA VAL A 62 -2.53 -7.55 -1.19
C VAL A 62 -1.83 -7.87 0.14
N LEU A 63 -0.71 -7.22 0.43
CA LEU A 63 0.01 -7.41 1.70
C LEU A 63 -0.86 -7.03 2.90
N ASP A 64 -1.60 -5.92 2.81
CA ASP A 64 -2.52 -5.48 3.86
C ASP A 64 -3.66 -6.49 4.05
N ALA A 65 -4.25 -6.97 2.95
CA ALA A 65 -5.33 -7.96 2.98
C ALA A 65 -4.93 -9.31 3.61
N TYR A 66 -3.65 -9.68 3.52
CA TYR A 66 -3.09 -10.88 4.13
C TYR A 66 -2.38 -10.61 5.46
N GLU A 67 -2.64 -9.47 6.10
CA GLU A 67 -2.13 -9.08 7.42
C GLU A 67 -0.60 -8.95 7.50
N HIS A 68 0.06 -8.71 6.35
CA HIS A 68 1.49 -8.40 6.27
C HIS A 68 1.74 -6.89 6.43
N GLU A 69 1.35 -6.34 7.57
CA GLU A 69 1.36 -4.90 7.83
C GLU A 69 2.76 -4.26 7.70
N GLY A 70 3.78 -4.94 8.20
CA GLY A 70 5.17 -4.44 8.16
C GLY A 70 5.70 -4.32 6.74
N GLU A 71 5.44 -5.32 5.91
CA GLU A 71 5.80 -5.36 4.49
C GLU A 71 5.01 -4.33 3.70
N CYS A 72 3.71 -4.24 3.95
CA CYS A 72 2.85 -3.23 3.36
C CYS A 72 3.35 -1.82 3.63
N LYS A 73 3.66 -1.47 4.88
CA LYS A 73 4.22 -0.17 5.24
C LYS A 73 5.52 0.15 4.53
N ARG A 74 6.40 -0.84 4.35
CA ARG A 74 7.64 -0.66 3.58
C ARG A 74 7.37 -0.36 2.10
N VAL A 75 6.44 -1.09 1.49
CA VAL A 75 6.04 -0.85 0.08
C VAL A 75 5.42 0.53 -0.08
N VAL A 76 4.53 0.95 0.83
CA VAL A 76 3.93 2.28 0.83
C VAL A 76 4.98 3.38 0.99
N ALA A 77 5.99 3.18 1.83
CA ALA A 77 7.09 4.13 1.98
C ALA A 77 7.88 4.31 0.68
N VAL A 78 8.18 3.22 -0.04
CA VAL A 78 8.82 3.27 -1.36
C VAL A 78 7.93 3.99 -2.37
N LEU A 79 6.64 3.66 -2.41
CA LEU A 79 5.67 4.30 -3.29
C LEU A 79 5.61 5.82 -3.06
N ASN A 80 5.56 6.25 -1.81
CA ASN A 80 5.57 7.66 -1.44
C ASN A 80 6.88 8.36 -1.84
N ALA A 81 8.03 7.70 -1.67
CA ALA A 81 9.31 8.26 -2.07
C ALA A 81 9.39 8.48 -3.59
N LEU A 82 8.94 7.50 -4.38
CA LEU A 82 8.92 7.59 -5.85
C LEU A 82 7.92 8.63 -6.36
N THR A 83 6.75 8.74 -5.74
CA THR A 83 5.74 9.72 -6.13
C THR A 83 6.07 11.13 -5.69
N SER A 84 6.81 11.30 -4.61
CA SER A 84 7.26 12.61 -4.12
C SER A 84 8.35 13.20 -5.01
N ASN A 85 9.23 12.36 -5.53
CA ASN A 85 10.30 12.76 -6.43
C ASN A 85 10.27 11.93 -7.73
N PRO A 86 9.43 12.33 -8.71
CA PRO A 86 9.29 11.59 -9.98
C PRO A 86 10.59 11.42 -10.74
N GLU A 87 11.45 12.44 -10.75
CA GLU A 87 12.74 12.38 -11.45
C GLU A 87 13.59 11.21 -10.98
N ARG A 88 13.58 10.92 -9.68
CA ARG A 88 14.32 9.78 -9.14
C ARG A 88 13.78 8.44 -9.66
N ALA A 89 12.46 8.33 -9.85
CA ALA A 89 11.84 7.15 -10.43
C ALA A 89 12.21 6.97 -11.90
N LEU A 90 12.38 8.09 -12.64
CA LEU A 90 12.71 8.11 -14.05
C LEU A 90 14.21 7.93 -14.32
N GLN A 91 15.07 8.42 -13.41
CA GLN A 91 16.54 8.38 -13.53
C GLN A 91 17.15 7.02 -13.14
N ALA A 92 16.37 6.02 -12.86
CA ALA A 92 16.89 4.69 -12.49
C ALA A 92 17.63 3.96 -13.65
N GLY A 93 18.01 4.68 -14.70
CA GLY A 93 19.06 4.33 -15.65
C GLY A 93 18.62 3.56 -16.89
N ASP A 94 17.48 2.90 -16.85
CA ASP A 94 17.03 2.03 -17.94
C ASP A 94 15.85 2.67 -18.69
N THR A 95 15.72 2.33 -19.97
CA THR A 95 14.55 2.75 -20.76
C THR A 95 13.29 2.05 -20.27
N ASP A 96 12.12 2.57 -20.66
CA ASP A 96 10.84 1.93 -20.31
C ASP A 96 10.72 0.53 -20.92
N GLU A 97 11.32 0.30 -22.10
CA GLU A 97 11.37 -1.00 -22.74
C GLU A 97 12.24 -1.98 -21.94
N ASP A 98 13.43 -1.56 -21.49
CA ASP A 98 14.33 -2.40 -20.71
C ASP A 98 13.69 -2.82 -19.38
N LYS A 99 13.04 -1.87 -18.69
CA LYS A 99 12.31 -2.16 -17.45
C LYS A 99 11.14 -3.12 -17.67
N ALA A 100 10.39 -2.93 -18.76
CA ALA A 100 9.26 -3.80 -19.09
C ALA A 100 9.73 -5.23 -19.39
N GLU A 101 10.84 -5.37 -20.11
CA GLU A 101 11.45 -6.67 -20.41
C GLU A 101 11.97 -7.36 -19.13
N GLU A 102 12.65 -6.64 -18.26
CA GLU A 102 13.13 -7.17 -16.98
C GLU A 102 11.98 -7.67 -16.10
N ILE A 103 10.92 -6.90 -15.97
CA ILE A 103 9.72 -7.27 -15.20
C ILE A 103 9.06 -8.52 -15.82
N GLU A 104 8.94 -8.57 -17.14
CA GLU A 104 8.36 -9.73 -17.83
C GLU A 104 9.22 -10.97 -17.63
N ASN A 105 10.54 -10.86 -17.74
CA ASN A 105 11.46 -11.96 -17.51
C ASN A 105 11.41 -12.45 -16.06
N ALA A 106 11.28 -11.56 -15.08
CA ALA A 106 11.13 -11.93 -13.68
C ALA A 106 9.82 -12.68 -13.38
N ARG A 107 8.77 -12.46 -14.19
CA ARG A 107 7.49 -13.16 -14.07
C ARG A 107 7.49 -14.56 -14.70
N LYS A 108 8.45 -14.87 -15.56
CA LYS A 108 8.55 -16.18 -16.21
C LYS A 108 8.92 -17.25 -15.17
N PRO A 109 8.29 -18.43 -15.21
CA PRO A 109 8.67 -19.53 -14.32
C PRO A 109 10.15 -19.89 -14.54
N LYS A 110 10.91 -19.96 -13.45
CA LYS A 110 12.29 -20.41 -13.51
C LYS A 110 12.30 -21.89 -13.99
N PRO A 111 13.09 -22.25 -15.01
CA PRO A 111 13.17 -23.62 -15.45
C PRO A 111 13.58 -24.52 -14.29
N ALA A 112 12.84 -25.63 -14.10
CA ALA A 112 13.15 -26.60 -13.07
C ALA A 112 14.58 -27.14 -13.34
N THR A 113 15.49 -26.88 -12.42
CA THR A 113 16.80 -27.53 -12.40
C THR A 113 16.58 -29.02 -12.13
N ARG A 114 16.80 -29.87 -13.12
CA ARG A 114 16.87 -31.32 -12.97
C ARG A 114 18.16 -31.73 -12.27
#